data_c5595d7dec17d6f6a73f9c335e6f1764
#
_entry.id   c5595d7dec17d6f6a73f9c335e6f1764
#
_cell.length_a   1.000
_cell.length_b   1.000
_cell.length_c   1.000
_cell.angle_alpha   90.00
_cell.angle_beta   90.00
_cell.angle_gamma   90.00
#
_symmetry.space_group_name_H-M   'P 1'
#
loop_
_entity.id
_entity.type
_entity.pdbx_description
1 polymer ?
#
loop_
_entity_poly.entity_id
_entity_poly.type
_entity_poly.pdbx_seq_one_letter_code
_entity_poly.pdbx_strand_id
1 'polypeptide(L)'
;MTGYADSLFDLTDRVVLVTGGSRGLGREMAFAAARCGADVVIASRTYEACVATADEITAETGRAALPYAVHVGRWGQLDGLVDATYERFGRVDVLVNNAGMSPLYDSLSDVTEKLFDAVLNLNLKGPFRLSALVGERMLAAGGGSIINVSTSGSLRPDPTFLPYAAAKAGLNATTEALARAFGPTVRVNTLMPGPFLTDIADAWTFDPDQAFGHLALKRAGQPREIIGAALFLMSDASSFTTGSIIRADGGQP
;
A
#
# COMPACT_ATOMS: atom_id res chain seq x y z
N MET A 1 5.53 21.10 23.53
CA MET A 1 4.07 20.95 23.30
C MET A 1 3.91 20.57 21.83
N THR A 2 3.50 19.35 21.56
CA THR A 2 3.10 18.94 20.21
C THR A 2 1.89 19.76 19.80
N GLY A 3 1.89 20.32 18.60
CA GLY A 3 0.77 21.12 18.09
C GLY A 3 -0.46 20.24 17.86
N TYR A 4 -1.65 20.83 17.77
CA TYR A 4 -2.89 20.09 17.48
C TYR A 4 -2.80 19.26 16.20
N ALA A 5 -2.14 19.78 15.16
CA ALA A 5 -1.92 19.05 13.92
C ALA A 5 -1.03 17.81 14.11
N ASP A 6 -0.02 17.90 14.97
CA ASP A 6 0.89 16.78 15.26
C ASP A 6 0.12 15.62 15.90
N SER A 7 -0.83 15.92 16.80
CA SER A 7 -1.63 14.89 17.48
C SER A 7 -2.57 14.13 16.53
N LEU A 8 -3.00 14.75 15.42
CA LEU A 8 -3.87 14.09 14.44
C LEU A 8 -3.14 13.00 13.64
N PHE A 9 -1.82 13.15 13.44
CA PHE A 9 -1.00 12.23 12.66
C PHE A 9 -0.06 11.40 13.53
N ASP A 10 -0.24 11.45 14.86
CA ASP A 10 0.55 10.67 15.80
C ASP A 10 0.25 9.17 15.64
N LEU A 11 1.30 8.39 15.44
CA LEU A 11 1.27 6.94 15.34
C LEU A 11 2.08 6.29 16.46
N THR A 12 2.36 7.02 17.54
CA THR A 12 3.07 6.48 18.72
C THR A 12 2.32 5.25 19.25
N ASP A 13 3.07 4.20 19.60
CA ASP A 13 2.56 2.91 20.05
C ASP A 13 1.67 2.14 19.04
N ARG A 14 1.68 2.55 17.77
CA ARG A 14 1.04 1.82 16.67
C ARG A 14 2.05 0.92 15.95
N VAL A 15 1.55 -0.16 15.37
CA VAL A 15 2.30 -1.06 14.49
C VAL A 15 1.75 -0.99 13.08
N VAL A 16 2.61 -0.64 12.14
CA VAL A 16 2.25 -0.47 10.72
C VAL A 16 2.92 -1.56 9.88
N LEU A 17 2.13 -2.44 9.26
CA LEU A 17 2.60 -3.47 8.35
C LEU A 17 2.49 -2.97 6.91
N VAL A 18 3.63 -2.89 6.19
CA VAL A 18 3.68 -2.41 4.80
C VAL A 18 4.19 -3.51 3.88
N THR A 19 3.33 -3.96 2.95
CA THR A 19 3.75 -4.86 1.88
C THR A 19 4.37 -4.08 0.72
N GLY A 20 5.44 -4.60 0.10
CA GLY A 20 6.24 -3.85 -0.85
C GLY A 20 6.96 -2.66 -0.21
N GLY A 21 7.28 -2.77 1.09
CA GLY A 21 7.83 -1.69 1.91
C GLY A 21 9.32 -1.41 1.71
N SER A 22 10.04 -2.22 0.93
CA SER A 22 11.50 -2.08 0.76
C SER A 22 11.92 -1.10 -0.35
N ARG A 23 10.98 -0.53 -1.12
CA ARG A 23 11.27 0.44 -2.19
C ARG A 23 10.04 1.27 -2.58
N GLY A 24 10.26 2.31 -3.40
CA GLY A 24 9.21 3.14 -3.99
C GLY A 24 8.22 3.70 -2.96
N LEU A 25 6.94 3.77 -3.31
CA LEU A 25 5.90 4.35 -2.45
C LEU A 25 5.76 3.61 -1.10
N GLY A 26 5.94 2.28 -1.09
CA GLY A 26 5.86 1.50 0.14
C GLY A 26 6.94 1.89 1.14
N ARG A 27 8.17 2.14 0.67
CA ARG A 27 9.27 2.60 1.50
C ARG A 27 9.00 4.00 2.06
N GLU A 28 8.53 4.93 1.24
CA GLU A 28 8.16 6.27 1.72
C GLU A 28 7.08 6.23 2.79
N MET A 29 6.05 5.39 2.60
CA MET A 29 4.98 5.21 3.58
C MET A 29 5.48 4.59 4.89
N ALA A 30 6.40 3.62 4.83
CA ALA A 30 6.99 3.00 6.01
C ALA A 30 7.85 3.99 6.82
N PHE A 31 8.71 4.77 6.15
CA PHE A 31 9.49 5.84 6.80
C PHE A 31 8.59 6.90 7.42
N ALA A 32 7.54 7.32 6.71
CA ALA A 32 6.60 8.31 7.22
C ALA A 32 5.90 7.82 8.49
N ALA A 33 5.46 6.56 8.51
CA ALA A 33 4.85 5.97 9.69
C ALA A 33 5.81 5.93 10.88
N ALA A 34 7.07 5.53 10.67
CA ALA A 34 8.08 5.48 11.72
C ALA A 34 8.44 6.88 12.24
N ARG A 35 8.55 7.89 11.37
CA ARG A 35 8.74 9.30 11.74
C ARG A 35 7.59 9.87 12.58
N CYS A 36 6.37 9.33 12.38
CA CYS A 36 5.20 9.66 13.19
C CYS A 36 5.06 8.78 14.45
N GLY A 37 6.08 7.97 14.79
CA GLY A 37 6.14 7.23 16.05
C GLY A 37 5.75 5.76 15.98
N ALA A 38 5.41 5.22 14.81
CA ALA A 38 5.04 3.80 14.69
C ALA A 38 6.25 2.87 14.69
N ASP A 39 6.07 1.66 15.21
CA ASP A 39 6.89 0.52 14.85
C ASP A 39 6.41 -0.06 13.50
N VAL A 40 7.31 -0.59 12.70
CA VAL A 40 6.97 -0.97 11.32
C VAL A 40 7.36 -2.40 10.97
N VAL A 41 6.62 -3.02 10.07
CA VAL A 41 6.97 -4.30 9.43
C VAL A 41 7.18 -4.04 7.95
N ILE A 42 8.38 -4.34 7.47
CA ILE A 42 8.79 -4.17 6.06
C ILE A 42 8.71 -5.54 5.38
N ALA A 43 7.65 -5.76 4.62
CA ALA A 43 7.43 -7.03 3.95
C ALA A 43 7.64 -6.91 2.44
N SER A 44 8.59 -7.67 1.88
CA SER A 44 8.82 -7.77 0.43
C SER A 44 9.45 -9.11 0.05
N ARG A 45 9.70 -9.35 -1.24
CA ARG A 45 10.25 -10.63 -1.72
C ARG A 45 11.71 -10.87 -1.37
N THR A 46 12.50 -9.81 -1.27
CA THR A 46 13.95 -9.86 -1.05
C THR A 46 14.24 -9.50 0.39
N TYR A 47 14.71 -10.46 1.19
CA TYR A 47 14.95 -10.29 2.63
C TYR A 47 15.98 -9.19 2.89
N GLU A 48 17.09 -9.20 2.16
CA GLU A 48 18.18 -8.23 2.30
C GLU A 48 17.71 -6.79 2.09
N ALA A 49 16.79 -6.57 1.13
CA ALA A 49 16.20 -5.25 0.91
C ALA A 49 15.26 -4.84 2.04
N CYS A 50 14.57 -5.79 2.67
CA CYS A 50 13.76 -5.53 3.87
C CYS A 50 14.66 -5.17 5.05
N VAL A 51 15.76 -5.88 5.26
CA VAL A 51 16.74 -5.63 6.32
C VAL A 51 17.34 -4.24 6.16
N ALA A 52 17.86 -3.91 4.98
CA ALA A 52 18.45 -2.59 4.72
C ALA A 52 17.47 -1.45 5.04
N THR A 53 16.20 -1.57 4.60
CA THR A 53 15.17 -0.57 4.90
C THR A 53 14.83 -0.51 6.40
N ALA A 54 14.76 -1.66 7.07
CA ALA A 54 14.47 -1.72 8.50
C ALA A 54 15.60 -1.09 9.33
N ASP A 55 16.85 -1.35 8.97
CA ASP A 55 18.04 -0.78 9.64
C ASP A 55 18.09 0.74 9.46
N GLU A 56 17.83 1.25 8.25
CA GLU A 56 17.75 2.69 7.99
C GLU A 56 16.65 3.36 8.82
N ILE A 57 15.44 2.77 8.88
CA ILE A 57 14.33 3.29 9.69
C ILE A 57 14.72 3.32 11.17
N THR A 58 15.30 2.24 11.68
CA THR A 58 15.70 2.16 13.09
C THR A 58 16.80 3.17 13.40
N ALA A 59 17.79 3.35 12.52
CA ALA A 59 18.86 4.31 12.69
C ALA A 59 18.36 5.77 12.69
N GLU A 60 17.39 6.09 11.83
CA GLU A 60 16.85 7.45 11.69
C GLU A 60 15.86 7.82 12.80
N THR A 61 14.97 6.88 13.16
CA THR A 61 13.79 7.20 13.98
C THR A 61 13.84 6.61 15.40
N GLY A 62 14.73 5.66 15.64
CA GLY A 62 14.75 4.88 16.89
C GLY A 62 13.58 3.89 17.03
N ARG A 63 12.68 3.80 16.05
CA ARG A 63 11.53 2.88 16.09
C ARG A 63 11.95 1.46 15.69
N ALA A 64 11.24 0.47 16.24
CA ALA A 64 11.50 -0.91 15.88
C ALA A 64 10.98 -1.20 14.46
N ALA A 65 11.81 -1.88 13.66
CA ALA A 65 11.43 -2.31 12.33
C ALA A 65 11.67 -3.82 12.16
N LEU A 66 10.66 -4.57 11.72
CA LEU A 66 10.75 -6.00 11.45
C LEU A 66 10.86 -6.24 9.94
N PRO A 67 12.01 -6.72 9.43
CA PRO A 67 12.12 -7.16 8.05
C PRO A 67 11.51 -8.55 7.87
N TYR A 68 10.72 -8.76 6.81
CA TYR A 68 10.12 -10.05 6.52
C TYR A 68 10.08 -10.36 5.03
N ALA A 69 10.60 -11.52 4.63
CA ALA A 69 10.58 -11.99 3.24
C ALA A 69 9.26 -12.70 2.92
N VAL A 70 8.49 -12.19 1.98
CA VAL A 70 7.22 -12.80 1.56
C VAL A 70 6.87 -12.46 0.11
N HIS A 71 6.30 -13.40 -0.61
CA HIS A 71 5.66 -13.15 -1.87
C HIS A 71 4.14 -13.04 -1.66
N VAL A 72 3.60 -11.79 -1.66
CA VAL A 72 2.19 -11.51 -1.35
C VAL A 72 1.20 -12.27 -2.26
N GLY A 73 1.59 -12.60 -3.49
CA GLY A 73 0.78 -13.43 -4.39
C GLY A 73 0.74 -14.92 -4.03
N ARG A 74 1.43 -15.36 -2.98
CA ARG A 74 1.44 -16.76 -2.51
C ARG A 74 0.63 -16.89 -1.23
N TRP A 75 -0.63 -17.29 -1.37
CA TRP A 75 -1.61 -17.39 -0.29
C TRP A 75 -1.06 -18.03 1.01
N GLY A 76 -0.43 -19.20 0.89
CA GLY A 76 0.08 -19.93 2.05
C GLY A 76 1.29 -19.30 2.77
N GLN A 77 1.90 -18.23 2.22
CA GLN A 77 2.98 -17.51 2.90
C GLN A 77 2.48 -16.38 3.80
N LEU A 78 1.21 -15.98 3.65
CA LEU A 78 0.69 -14.77 4.30
C LEU A 78 0.37 -14.99 5.78
N ASP A 79 -0.01 -16.19 6.15
CA ASP A 79 -0.23 -16.56 7.56
C ASP A 79 1.06 -16.38 8.37
N GLY A 80 2.20 -16.85 7.85
CA GLY A 80 3.50 -16.68 8.50
C GLY A 80 3.94 -15.22 8.68
N LEU A 81 3.63 -14.32 7.72
CA LEU A 81 3.88 -12.89 7.88
C LEU A 81 3.07 -12.31 9.04
N VAL A 82 1.77 -12.63 9.08
CA VAL A 82 0.87 -12.13 10.13
C VAL A 82 1.31 -12.68 11.48
N ASP A 83 1.60 -13.98 11.59
CA ASP A 83 2.01 -14.60 12.84
C ASP A 83 3.32 -14.03 13.37
N ALA A 84 4.35 -13.87 12.52
CA ALA A 84 5.62 -13.23 12.90
C ALA A 84 5.44 -11.77 13.36
N THR A 85 4.50 -11.03 12.74
CA THR A 85 4.19 -9.66 13.17
C THR A 85 3.56 -9.64 14.56
N TYR A 86 2.58 -10.51 14.82
CA TYR A 86 1.93 -10.61 16.12
C TYR A 86 2.85 -11.19 17.20
N GLU A 87 3.74 -12.12 16.86
CA GLU A 87 4.77 -12.63 17.79
C GLU A 87 5.72 -11.50 18.22
N ARG A 88 6.13 -10.64 17.29
CA ARG A 88 7.08 -9.55 17.56
C ARG A 88 6.47 -8.36 18.28
N PHE A 89 5.24 -7.95 17.92
CA PHE A 89 4.64 -6.71 18.37
C PHE A 89 3.30 -6.86 19.11
N GLY A 90 2.69 -8.05 19.07
CA GLY A 90 1.40 -8.32 19.69
C GLY A 90 0.19 -7.75 18.96
N ARG A 91 0.40 -6.89 17.96
CA ARG A 91 -0.68 -6.16 17.25
C ARG A 91 -0.31 -5.72 15.85
N VAL A 92 -1.31 -5.36 15.07
CA VAL A 92 -1.21 -4.53 13.86
C VAL A 92 -2.30 -3.48 13.95
N ASP A 93 -1.95 -2.21 13.90
CA ASP A 93 -2.89 -1.08 13.91
C ASP A 93 -3.20 -0.58 12.51
N VAL A 94 -2.21 -0.69 11.63
CA VAL A 94 -2.36 -0.28 10.23
C VAL A 94 -1.78 -1.36 9.32
N LEU A 95 -2.57 -1.79 8.33
CA LEU A 95 -2.12 -2.63 7.23
C LEU A 95 -2.09 -1.82 5.94
N VAL A 96 -0.93 -1.76 5.26
CA VAL A 96 -0.77 -1.14 3.94
C VAL A 96 -0.51 -2.22 2.90
N ASN A 97 -1.52 -2.58 2.14
CA ASN A 97 -1.44 -3.47 0.98
C ASN A 97 -0.93 -2.68 -0.22
N ASN A 98 0.40 -2.52 -0.30
CA ASN A 98 1.04 -1.75 -1.36
C ASN A 98 1.75 -2.62 -2.42
N ALA A 99 2.17 -3.84 -2.07
CA ALA A 99 2.84 -4.72 -3.03
C ALA A 99 2.01 -4.90 -4.32
N GLY A 100 2.64 -4.70 -5.46
CA GLY A 100 1.98 -4.81 -6.75
C GLY A 100 2.97 -5.01 -7.90
N MET A 101 2.45 -5.38 -9.07
CA MET A 101 3.17 -5.41 -10.34
C MET A 101 2.23 -5.12 -11.51
N SER A 102 2.77 -4.48 -12.54
CA SER A 102 2.10 -4.22 -13.81
C SER A 102 3.06 -4.60 -14.95
N PRO A 103 3.17 -5.89 -15.31
CA PRO A 103 4.02 -6.32 -16.40
C PRO A 103 3.49 -5.82 -17.75
N LEU A 104 4.42 -5.48 -18.64
CA LEU A 104 4.11 -5.13 -20.03
C LEU A 104 3.92 -6.39 -20.87
N TYR A 105 3.17 -6.27 -21.97
CA TYR A 105 2.98 -7.28 -23.01
C TYR A 105 2.70 -6.58 -24.35
N ASP A 106 3.00 -7.25 -25.46
CA ASP A 106 2.92 -6.62 -26.79
C ASP A 106 1.48 -6.56 -27.32
N SER A 107 0.66 -7.59 -27.05
CA SER A 107 -0.76 -7.63 -27.44
C SER A 107 -1.60 -8.34 -26.38
N LEU A 108 -2.92 -8.18 -26.43
CA LEU A 108 -3.84 -8.85 -25.50
C LEU A 108 -3.79 -10.38 -25.64
N SER A 109 -3.52 -10.90 -26.84
CA SER A 109 -3.38 -12.34 -27.09
C SER A 109 -2.09 -12.93 -26.55
N ASP A 110 -1.08 -12.11 -26.25
CA ASP A 110 0.20 -12.53 -25.64
C ASP A 110 0.12 -12.63 -24.11
N VAL A 111 -0.99 -12.17 -23.52
CA VAL A 111 -1.24 -12.34 -22.09
C VAL A 111 -1.49 -13.82 -21.80
N THR A 112 -0.47 -14.48 -21.27
CA THR A 112 -0.58 -15.89 -20.88
C THR A 112 -1.41 -16.04 -19.59
N GLU A 113 -2.04 -17.20 -19.39
CA GLU A 113 -2.71 -17.56 -18.13
C GLU A 113 -1.78 -17.35 -16.91
N LYS A 114 -0.53 -17.80 -17.03
CA LYS A 114 0.49 -17.64 -15.99
C LYS A 114 0.73 -16.16 -15.62
N LEU A 115 0.80 -15.26 -16.61
CA LEU A 115 0.97 -13.83 -16.38
C LEU A 115 -0.29 -13.24 -15.74
N PHE A 116 -1.47 -13.58 -16.28
CA PHE A 116 -2.76 -13.13 -15.77
C PHE A 116 -2.95 -13.52 -14.30
N ASP A 117 -2.74 -14.81 -13.98
CA ASP A 117 -2.84 -15.32 -12.62
C ASP A 117 -1.84 -14.68 -11.67
N ALA A 118 -0.59 -14.49 -12.11
CA ALA A 118 0.43 -13.83 -11.29
C ALA A 118 0.02 -12.40 -10.93
N VAL A 119 -0.55 -11.65 -11.89
CA VAL A 119 -1.05 -10.28 -11.66
C VAL A 119 -2.22 -10.28 -10.69
N LEU A 120 -3.23 -11.13 -10.89
CA LEU A 120 -4.38 -11.22 -9.99
C LEU A 120 -3.99 -11.70 -8.59
N ASN A 121 -3.12 -12.69 -8.50
CA ASN A 121 -2.66 -13.22 -7.22
C ASN A 121 -1.95 -12.15 -6.39
N LEU A 122 -1.09 -11.31 -7.01
CA LEU A 122 -0.35 -10.29 -6.28
C LEU A 122 -1.18 -9.03 -5.98
N ASN A 123 -1.98 -8.56 -6.96
CA ASN A 123 -2.65 -7.25 -6.85
C ASN A 123 -4.06 -7.30 -6.24
N LEU A 124 -4.67 -8.50 -6.16
CA LEU A 124 -6.03 -8.66 -5.64
C LEU A 124 -6.12 -9.74 -4.56
N LYS A 125 -5.75 -10.99 -4.88
CA LYS A 125 -5.95 -12.14 -3.99
C LYS A 125 -5.11 -12.05 -2.72
N GLY A 126 -3.85 -11.62 -2.82
CA GLY A 126 -2.97 -11.41 -1.67
C GLY A 126 -3.46 -10.30 -0.74
N PRO A 127 -3.73 -9.08 -1.24
CA PRO A 127 -4.35 -8.01 -0.45
C PRO A 127 -5.65 -8.42 0.25
N PHE A 128 -6.54 -9.14 -0.45
CA PHE A 128 -7.75 -9.71 0.15
C PHE A 128 -7.41 -10.62 1.35
N ARG A 129 -6.49 -11.58 1.16
CA ARG A 129 -6.10 -12.53 2.22
C ARG A 129 -5.52 -11.83 3.44
N LEU A 130 -4.58 -10.89 3.23
CA LEU A 130 -3.99 -10.11 4.32
C LEU A 130 -5.04 -9.27 5.04
N SER A 131 -5.93 -8.62 4.29
CA SER A 131 -7.02 -7.83 4.88
C SER A 131 -7.95 -8.69 5.72
N ALA A 132 -8.26 -9.92 5.29
CA ALA A 132 -9.08 -10.84 6.07
C ALA A 132 -8.37 -11.26 7.37
N LEU A 133 -7.12 -11.75 7.27
CA LEU A 133 -6.35 -12.23 8.44
C LEU A 133 -6.11 -11.13 9.48
N VAL A 134 -5.70 -9.94 9.02
CA VAL A 134 -5.38 -8.81 9.90
C VAL A 134 -6.65 -8.12 10.38
N GLY A 135 -7.65 -7.96 9.52
CA GLY A 135 -8.92 -7.30 9.85
C GLY A 135 -9.70 -8.02 10.95
N GLU A 136 -9.76 -9.35 10.92
CA GLU A 136 -10.38 -10.13 12.00
C GLU A 136 -9.64 -9.96 13.34
N ARG A 137 -8.30 -9.92 13.33
CA ARG A 137 -7.49 -9.66 14.53
C ARG A 137 -7.64 -8.21 15.01
N MET A 138 -7.74 -7.23 14.09
CA MET A 138 -8.03 -5.82 14.43
C MET A 138 -9.41 -5.68 15.09
N LEU A 139 -10.44 -6.35 14.56
CA LEU A 139 -11.78 -6.36 15.19
C LEU A 139 -11.73 -6.87 16.63
N ALA A 140 -11.04 -7.98 16.87
CA ALA A 140 -10.86 -8.54 18.20
C ALA A 140 -10.06 -7.63 19.15
N ALA A 141 -9.14 -6.82 18.60
CA ALA A 141 -8.31 -5.87 19.34
C ALA A 141 -8.95 -4.48 19.55
N GLY A 142 -10.13 -4.25 18.99
CA GLY A 142 -10.89 -3.01 19.18
C GLY A 142 -10.76 -1.96 18.08
N GLY A 143 -10.00 -2.23 16.99
CA GLY A 143 -9.96 -1.36 15.83
C GLY A 143 -8.65 -1.38 15.04
N GLY A 144 -8.65 -0.62 13.94
CA GLY A 144 -7.48 -0.49 13.06
C GLY A 144 -7.79 0.22 11.75
N SER A 145 -6.79 0.31 10.89
CA SER A 145 -6.92 0.88 9.54
C SER A 145 -6.27 -0.02 8.49
N ILE A 146 -7.00 -0.35 7.43
CA ILE A 146 -6.50 -1.09 6.27
C ILE A 146 -6.49 -0.16 5.08
N ILE A 147 -5.33 -0.06 4.41
CA ILE A 147 -5.12 0.79 3.24
C ILE A 147 -4.76 -0.10 2.06
N ASN A 148 -5.62 -0.13 1.06
CA ASN A 148 -5.38 -0.83 -0.19
C ASN A 148 -4.84 0.15 -1.23
N VAL A 149 -3.58 -0.01 -1.64
CA VAL A 149 -2.98 0.83 -2.68
C VAL A 149 -3.44 0.34 -4.05
N SER A 150 -4.25 1.17 -4.72
CA SER A 150 -4.80 0.94 -6.05
C SER A 150 -3.99 1.71 -7.12
N THR A 151 -4.65 2.18 -8.15
CA THR A 151 -4.11 3.03 -9.22
C THR A 151 -5.23 3.81 -9.89
N SER A 152 -4.96 5.02 -10.36
CA SER A 152 -5.89 5.77 -11.22
C SER A 152 -6.28 4.99 -12.49
N GLY A 153 -5.38 4.11 -13.00
CA GLY A 153 -5.67 3.20 -14.09
C GLY A 153 -6.78 2.17 -13.82
N SER A 154 -7.21 2.00 -12.57
CA SER A 154 -8.38 1.16 -12.24
C SER A 154 -9.71 1.81 -12.61
N LEU A 155 -9.75 3.14 -12.73
CA LEU A 155 -10.92 3.92 -13.17
C LEU A 155 -10.88 4.22 -14.67
N ARG A 156 -9.70 4.26 -15.24
CA ARG A 156 -9.44 4.52 -16.67
C ARG A 156 -8.49 3.44 -17.20
N PRO A 157 -9.01 2.20 -17.40
CA PRO A 157 -8.16 1.10 -17.85
C PRO A 157 -7.66 1.33 -19.27
N ASP A 158 -6.39 0.97 -19.50
CA ASP A 158 -5.77 0.99 -20.81
C ASP A 158 -5.44 -0.45 -21.24
N PRO A 159 -5.53 -0.78 -22.53
CA PRO A 159 -5.20 -2.11 -23.03
C PRO A 159 -3.80 -2.61 -22.68
N THR A 160 -2.83 -1.72 -22.50
CA THR A 160 -1.42 -2.07 -22.22
C THR A 160 -1.17 -2.64 -20.82
N PHE A 161 -2.13 -2.49 -19.90
CA PHE A 161 -2.04 -3.01 -18.53
C PHE A 161 -3.38 -3.58 -18.02
N LEU A 162 -4.20 -4.13 -18.89
CA LEU A 162 -5.57 -4.58 -18.60
C LEU A 162 -5.68 -5.55 -17.41
N PRO A 163 -4.88 -6.63 -17.29
CA PRO A 163 -4.95 -7.52 -16.12
C PRO A 163 -4.69 -6.80 -14.79
N TYR A 164 -3.76 -5.85 -14.79
CA TYR A 164 -3.45 -5.02 -13.62
C TYR A 164 -4.60 -4.08 -13.28
N ALA A 165 -5.15 -3.38 -14.27
CA ALA A 165 -6.29 -2.49 -14.08
C ALA A 165 -7.51 -3.25 -13.52
N ALA A 166 -7.81 -4.44 -14.07
CA ALA A 166 -8.88 -5.31 -13.60
C ALA A 166 -8.68 -5.76 -12.15
N ALA A 167 -7.45 -6.18 -11.79
CA ALA A 167 -7.12 -6.55 -10.42
C ALA A 167 -7.30 -5.38 -9.44
N LYS A 168 -6.87 -4.17 -9.82
CA LYS A 168 -7.00 -2.97 -8.98
C LYS A 168 -8.43 -2.44 -8.90
N ALA A 169 -9.23 -2.59 -9.95
CA ALA A 169 -10.68 -2.32 -9.90
C ALA A 169 -11.39 -3.30 -8.94
N GLY A 170 -11.05 -4.59 -9.00
CA GLY A 170 -11.51 -5.59 -8.04
C GLY A 170 -11.08 -5.27 -6.61
N LEU A 171 -9.87 -4.72 -6.40
CA LEU A 171 -9.40 -4.28 -5.09
C LEU A 171 -10.20 -3.09 -4.54
N ASN A 172 -10.62 -2.14 -5.39
CA ASN A 172 -11.50 -1.05 -4.99
C ASN A 172 -12.85 -1.59 -4.48
N ALA A 173 -13.48 -2.50 -5.22
CA ALA A 173 -14.72 -3.16 -4.79
C ALA A 173 -14.54 -3.97 -3.50
N THR A 174 -13.41 -4.66 -3.36
CA THR A 174 -13.04 -5.39 -2.13
C THR A 174 -12.92 -4.44 -0.95
N THR A 175 -12.32 -3.26 -1.14
CA THR A 175 -12.19 -2.22 -0.09
C THR A 175 -13.55 -1.80 0.45
N GLU A 176 -14.50 -1.52 -0.43
CA GLU A 176 -15.85 -1.11 -0.03
C GLU A 176 -16.59 -2.22 0.74
N ALA A 177 -16.48 -3.47 0.29
CA ALA A 177 -17.07 -4.60 0.96
C ALA A 177 -16.45 -4.86 2.35
N LEU A 178 -15.12 -4.79 2.46
CA LEU A 178 -14.41 -4.97 3.73
C LEU A 178 -14.69 -3.83 4.72
N ALA A 179 -14.87 -2.60 4.25
CA ALA A 179 -15.27 -1.48 5.11
C ALA A 179 -16.62 -1.73 5.81
N ARG A 180 -17.56 -2.36 5.12
CA ARG A 180 -18.85 -2.77 5.71
C ARG A 180 -18.69 -3.98 6.63
N ALA A 181 -17.86 -4.94 6.28
CA ALA A 181 -17.66 -6.16 7.04
C ALA A 181 -16.93 -5.92 8.38
N PHE A 182 -15.99 -4.98 8.40
CA PHE A 182 -15.13 -4.70 9.56
C PHE A 182 -15.55 -3.45 10.36
N GLY A 183 -16.54 -2.69 9.88
CA GLY A 183 -17.12 -1.63 10.68
C GLY A 183 -17.81 -2.17 11.94
N PRO A 184 -17.95 -1.34 12.99
CA PRO A 184 -17.62 0.08 13.06
C PRO A 184 -16.18 0.41 13.51
N THR A 185 -15.36 -0.56 13.89
CA THR A 185 -14.08 -0.31 14.57
C THR A 185 -12.87 -0.36 13.64
N VAL A 186 -12.93 -1.06 12.51
CA VAL A 186 -11.85 -1.10 11.52
C VAL A 186 -12.24 -0.32 10.27
N ARG A 187 -11.42 0.63 9.90
CA ARG A 187 -11.58 1.40 8.66
C ARG A 187 -10.84 0.71 7.52
N VAL A 188 -11.43 0.66 6.35
CA VAL A 188 -10.78 0.12 5.15
C VAL A 188 -10.95 1.11 4.01
N ASN A 189 -9.84 1.62 3.46
CA ASN A 189 -9.85 2.63 2.42
C ASN A 189 -8.89 2.30 1.28
N THR A 190 -9.13 2.89 0.13
CA THR A 190 -8.23 2.85 -1.01
C THR A 190 -7.41 4.13 -1.07
N LEU A 191 -6.08 3.99 -1.14
CA LEU A 191 -5.17 5.03 -1.60
C LEU A 191 -4.92 4.80 -3.09
N MET A 192 -5.24 5.79 -3.92
CA MET A 192 -5.17 5.69 -5.37
C MET A 192 -4.12 6.64 -5.95
N PRO A 193 -2.85 6.20 -6.11
CA PRO A 193 -1.84 6.97 -6.79
C PRO A 193 -2.09 7.03 -8.30
N GLY A 194 -1.68 8.14 -8.90
CA GLY A 194 -1.42 8.28 -10.32
C GLY A 194 0.00 7.85 -10.69
N PRO A 195 0.60 8.42 -11.75
CA PRO A 195 1.99 8.18 -12.09
C PRO A 195 2.92 8.86 -11.08
N PHE A 196 3.83 8.08 -10.50
CA PHE A 196 4.87 8.53 -9.57
C PHE A 196 6.25 8.11 -10.10
N LEU A 197 7.25 8.98 -9.92
CA LEU A 197 8.66 8.72 -10.26
C LEU A 197 9.26 7.77 -9.22
N THR A 198 9.01 6.48 -9.39
CA THR A 198 9.60 5.40 -8.60
C THR A 198 10.55 4.60 -9.51
N ASP A 199 11.23 3.58 -9.00
CA ASP A 199 12.09 2.69 -9.81
C ASP A 199 11.37 2.09 -11.05
N ILE A 200 10.04 2.08 -11.06
CA ILE A 200 9.24 1.68 -12.23
C ILE A 200 9.36 2.74 -13.34
N ALA A 201 9.58 4.00 -12.99
CA ALA A 201 9.75 5.09 -13.95
C ALA A 201 11.07 4.99 -14.74
N ASP A 202 12.09 4.31 -14.21
CA ASP A 202 13.35 4.08 -14.90
C ASP A 202 13.17 3.24 -16.19
N ALA A 203 12.09 2.48 -16.26
CA ALA A 203 11.71 1.70 -17.45
C ALA A 203 10.92 2.51 -18.50
N TRP A 204 10.56 3.77 -18.20
CA TRP A 204 9.82 4.61 -19.13
C TRP A 204 10.72 5.14 -20.24
N THR A 205 10.35 4.87 -21.49
CA THR A 205 11.10 5.28 -22.68
C THR A 205 10.52 6.53 -23.35
N PHE A 206 9.56 7.20 -22.71
CA PHE A 206 8.87 8.37 -23.23
C PHE A 206 9.34 9.67 -22.55
N ASP A 207 9.14 10.79 -23.24
CA ASP A 207 9.35 12.14 -22.68
C ASP A 207 8.31 12.42 -21.57
N PRO A 208 8.73 12.60 -20.30
CA PRO A 208 7.81 12.83 -19.19
C PRO A 208 6.91 14.06 -19.37
N ASP A 209 7.40 15.13 -19.97
CA ASP A 209 6.63 16.35 -20.18
C ASP A 209 5.48 16.15 -21.17
N GLN A 210 5.69 15.31 -22.21
CA GLN A 210 4.62 14.93 -23.14
C GLN A 210 3.67 13.91 -22.53
N ALA A 211 4.20 12.91 -21.82
CA ALA A 211 3.41 11.82 -21.26
C ALA A 211 2.43 12.28 -20.18
N PHE A 212 2.80 13.28 -19.36
CA PHE A 212 2.00 13.75 -18.25
C PHE A 212 1.29 15.09 -18.51
N GLY A 213 1.37 15.64 -19.72
CA GLY A 213 0.71 16.89 -20.12
C GLY A 213 -0.82 16.86 -20.00
N HIS A 214 -1.42 15.67 -19.99
CA HIS A 214 -2.87 15.47 -19.79
C HIS A 214 -3.31 15.57 -18.32
N LEU A 215 -2.39 15.46 -17.36
CA LEU A 215 -2.69 15.65 -15.94
C LEU A 215 -2.91 17.14 -15.62
N ALA A 216 -3.76 17.45 -14.66
CA ALA A 216 -3.97 18.84 -14.25
C ALA A 216 -2.68 19.48 -13.70
N LEU A 217 -1.84 18.73 -12.98
CA LEU A 217 -0.53 19.17 -12.49
C LEU A 217 0.59 19.03 -13.52
N LYS A 218 0.32 18.47 -14.70
CA LYS A 218 1.23 18.34 -15.86
C LYS A 218 2.60 17.69 -15.53
N ARG A 219 2.68 16.86 -14.52
CA ARG A 219 3.88 16.12 -14.12
C ARG A 219 3.52 14.85 -13.37
N ALA A 220 4.46 13.90 -13.32
CA ALA A 220 4.39 12.81 -12.38
C ALA A 220 4.63 13.29 -10.93
N GLY A 221 4.11 12.56 -9.97
CA GLY A 221 4.33 12.78 -8.55
C GLY A 221 5.73 12.31 -8.12
N GLN A 222 6.34 13.02 -7.17
CA GLN A 222 7.52 12.53 -6.47
C GLN A 222 7.10 11.51 -5.39
N PRO A 223 7.86 10.42 -5.14
CA PRO A 223 7.45 9.38 -4.18
C PRO A 223 7.01 9.92 -2.82
N ARG A 224 7.69 10.96 -2.31
CA ARG A 224 7.35 11.63 -1.04
C ARG A 224 5.96 12.32 -1.04
N GLU A 225 5.39 12.64 -2.19
CA GLU A 225 4.10 13.33 -2.28
C GLU A 225 2.90 12.41 -1.97
N ILE A 226 3.13 11.08 -1.86
CA ILE A 226 2.12 10.13 -1.39
C ILE A 226 1.90 10.19 0.14
N ILE A 227 2.90 10.69 0.89
CA ILE A 227 2.99 10.60 2.35
C ILE A 227 1.78 11.25 3.02
N GLY A 228 1.38 12.46 2.60
CA GLY A 228 0.26 13.17 3.23
C GLY A 228 -1.04 12.39 3.19
N ALA A 229 -1.39 11.81 2.03
CA ALA A 229 -2.59 10.99 1.89
C ALA A 229 -2.48 9.65 2.64
N ALA A 230 -1.28 9.05 2.68
CA ALA A 230 -1.04 7.83 3.42
C ALA A 230 -1.17 8.04 4.93
N LEU A 231 -0.52 9.06 5.50
CA LEU A 231 -0.62 9.40 6.93
C LEU A 231 -2.05 9.76 7.33
N PHE A 232 -2.80 10.48 6.49
CA PHE A 232 -4.22 10.73 6.72
C PHE A 232 -4.99 9.43 6.93
N LEU A 233 -4.78 8.42 6.07
CA LEU A 233 -5.48 7.14 6.18
C LEU A 233 -4.96 6.26 7.33
N MET A 234 -3.68 6.36 7.69
CA MET A 234 -3.05 5.60 8.78
C MET A 234 -3.53 6.07 10.17
N SER A 235 -3.80 7.36 10.30
CA SER A 235 -4.00 8.04 11.58
C SER A 235 -5.46 8.32 11.92
N ASP A 236 -5.69 8.89 13.10
CA ASP A 236 -7.02 9.30 13.56
C ASP A 236 -7.57 10.53 12.82
N ALA A 237 -6.73 11.21 12.00
CA ALA A 237 -7.19 12.25 11.07
C ALA A 237 -8.29 11.75 10.11
N SER A 238 -8.34 10.44 9.84
CA SER A 238 -9.37 9.82 9.00
C SER A 238 -10.40 8.98 9.80
N SER A 239 -10.64 9.29 11.07
CA SER A 239 -11.52 8.52 11.96
C SER A 239 -12.96 8.37 11.45
N PHE A 240 -13.43 9.27 10.58
CA PHE A 240 -14.76 9.20 9.95
C PHE A 240 -14.68 8.86 8.43
N THR A 241 -13.58 8.21 8.00
CA THR A 241 -13.35 7.86 6.59
C THR A 241 -13.16 6.35 6.45
N THR A 242 -14.14 5.67 5.84
CA THR A 242 -14.07 4.24 5.50
C THR A 242 -14.81 3.95 4.19
N GLY A 243 -14.42 2.92 3.44
CA GLY A 243 -14.99 2.59 2.13
C GLY A 243 -14.67 3.60 1.04
N SER A 244 -13.74 4.52 1.29
CA SER A 244 -13.46 5.67 0.42
C SER A 244 -12.24 5.42 -0.46
N ILE A 245 -12.19 6.14 -1.58
CA ILE A 245 -11.03 6.23 -2.48
C ILE A 245 -10.43 7.62 -2.34
N ILE A 246 -9.20 7.69 -1.84
CA ILE A 246 -8.42 8.94 -1.77
C ILE A 246 -7.44 8.95 -2.95
N ARG A 247 -7.64 9.89 -3.87
CA ARG A 247 -6.79 10.04 -5.06
C ARG A 247 -5.61 10.95 -4.77
N ALA A 248 -4.41 10.50 -5.18
CA ALA A 248 -3.17 11.28 -5.21
C ALA A 248 -2.54 11.09 -6.60
N ASP A 249 -3.12 11.71 -7.63
CA ASP A 249 -2.89 11.37 -9.04
C ASP A 249 -2.59 12.57 -9.95
N GLY A 250 -2.36 13.73 -9.39
CA GLY A 250 -2.08 14.94 -10.17
C GLY A 250 -3.27 15.45 -10.98
N GLY A 251 -4.48 15.01 -10.65
CA GLY A 251 -5.70 15.38 -11.36
C GLY A 251 -5.83 14.65 -12.71
N GLN A 252 -5.63 13.35 -12.71
CA GLN A 252 -5.88 12.48 -13.86
C GLN A 252 -7.39 12.51 -14.21
N PRO A 253 -7.76 12.85 -15.46
CA PRO A 253 -9.15 13.00 -15.90
C PRO A 253 -9.92 11.67 -15.89
#